data_a91e5c3ad612d2edfa9e5da56bfa433d
#
_entry.id   a91e5c3ad612d2edfa9e5da56bfa433d
#
_cell.length_a   1.000
_cell.length_b   1.000
_cell.length_c   1.000
_cell.angle_alpha   90.00
_cell.angle_beta   90.00
_cell.angle_gamma   90.00
#
_symmetry.space_group_name_H-M   'P 1'
#
loop_
_entity.id
_entity.type
_entity.pdbx_description
1 polymer ?
#
loop_
_entity_poly.entity_id
_entity_poly.type
_entity_poly.pdbx_seq_one_letter_code
_entity_poly.pdbx_strand_id
1 'polypeptide(L)'
;MNKVPLKEKIGYGVGAVGLDLSYGLFYSYLSLYLTNALGIKSLFLLILAPIARLWDGINDPMMGSVVDRTKTKMGKYRPWILTGAILNAVVLSLLFNNPGFSSGSIGLYIYVAVLYIGWGMTNTLADIPFWSMIPSFATEEKDRNLVSTIARTFSGLGQGIVSILTAYVVAYFGGASSSTLSEMDSETLSKGFGKWSIIASVCLVIFASISVLSTKERNVTVSDEKFSFKKALGIIRHNDQLLTFMLFAMISNCGYYMTSGISSYYFNSVRGDLTLQSKFNLLGSVGSIISILVIPICSKFMTNRTTYRFSLTTATLGYIGMAVIGYIFDGNVLALGICYLIASIGIGSMFVNQTVMLADIVDYGEYKLGSRNQSLTFSMKGFLQKMAYTLQSIIMYSAFSVTGYDGKAAVQSASSNSAITFMMFIVPPVMLIISHIIFAGKYKIFGEFKREILDAVTAKKNEMEKM
;
A
#
# COMPACT_ATOMS: atom_id res chain seq x y z
N MET A 1 1.41 7.70 35.29
CA MET A 1 1.33 7.82 33.83
C MET A 1 0.02 7.19 33.37
N ASN A 2 -0.81 7.93 32.61
CA ASN A 2 -2.15 7.45 32.27
C ASN A 2 -2.08 6.54 31.04
N LYS A 3 -2.39 5.26 31.24
CA LYS A 3 -2.58 4.30 30.14
C LYS A 3 -3.64 4.82 29.16
N VAL A 4 -3.42 4.63 27.86
CA VAL A 4 -4.41 4.99 26.85
C VAL A 4 -5.66 4.11 27.02
N PRO A 5 -6.86 4.69 27.21
CA PRO A 5 -8.10 3.92 27.33
C PRO A 5 -8.37 3.04 26.11
N LEU A 6 -8.95 1.86 26.32
CA LEU A 6 -9.27 0.93 25.24
C LEU A 6 -10.19 1.57 24.18
N LYS A 7 -11.14 2.42 24.62
CA LYS A 7 -12.02 3.18 23.72
C LYS A 7 -11.25 4.05 22.71
N GLU A 8 -10.17 4.72 23.16
CA GLU A 8 -9.33 5.52 22.27
C GLU A 8 -8.56 4.64 21.29
N LYS A 9 -8.02 3.50 21.76
CA LYS A 9 -7.29 2.53 20.91
C LYS A 9 -8.17 1.97 19.79
N ILE A 10 -9.38 1.54 20.15
CA ILE A 10 -10.35 1.00 19.18
C ILE A 10 -10.85 2.10 18.25
N GLY A 11 -11.25 3.27 18.78
CA GLY A 11 -11.73 4.38 17.99
C GLY A 11 -10.68 4.87 16.98
N TYR A 12 -9.41 4.89 17.38
CA TYR A 12 -8.32 5.16 16.45
C TYR A 12 -8.20 4.08 15.36
N GLY A 13 -8.28 2.80 15.74
CA GLY A 13 -8.28 1.68 14.79
C GLY A 13 -9.40 1.78 13.75
N VAL A 14 -10.63 2.16 14.16
CA VAL A 14 -11.77 2.35 13.25
C VAL A 14 -11.43 3.36 12.15
N GLY A 15 -10.71 4.45 12.45
CA GLY A 15 -10.24 5.40 11.44
C GLY A 15 -9.37 4.75 10.36
N ALA A 16 -8.54 3.79 10.73
CA ALA A 16 -7.72 3.05 9.76
C ALA A 16 -8.58 2.26 8.76
N VAL A 17 -9.71 1.67 9.19
CA VAL A 17 -10.64 1.00 8.26
C VAL A 17 -11.10 1.96 7.16
N GLY A 18 -11.50 3.18 7.53
CA GLY A 18 -12.00 4.18 6.57
C GLY A 18 -10.94 4.59 5.55
N LEU A 19 -9.72 4.88 6.00
CA LEU A 19 -8.61 5.25 5.12
C LEU A 19 -8.28 4.11 4.13
N ASP A 20 -8.24 2.88 4.62
CA ASP A 20 -7.90 1.73 3.79
C ASP A 20 -9.05 1.24 2.89
N LEU A 21 -10.31 1.58 3.18
CA LEU A 21 -11.42 1.44 2.21
C LEU A 21 -11.17 2.29 0.96
N SER A 22 -10.84 3.58 1.14
CA SER A 22 -10.51 4.48 0.01
C SER A 22 -9.27 4.00 -0.74
N TYR A 23 -8.22 3.66 0.01
CA TYR A 23 -6.95 3.19 -0.53
C TYR A 23 -7.12 1.89 -1.35
N GLY A 24 -7.82 0.90 -0.82
CA GLY A 24 -8.08 -0.36 -1.49
C GLY A 24 -8.88 -0.19 -2.78
N LEU A 25 -9.93 0.65 -2.76
CA LEU A 25 -10.74 0.91 -3.94
C LEU A 25 -9.92 1.59 -5.05
N PHE A 26 -9.11 2.58 -4.69
CA PHE A 26 -8.23 3.28 -5.63
C PHE A 26 -7.16 2.35 -6.24
N TYR A 27 -6.42 1.63 -5.41
CA TYR A 27 -5.27 0.86 -5.89
C TYR A 27 -5.63 -0.47 -6.55
N SER A 28 -6.74 -1.09 -6.14
CA SER A 28 -7.11 -2.41 -6.67
C SER A 28 -8.10 -2.34 -7.83
N TYR A 29 -8.93 -1.31 -7.91
CA TYR A 29 -10.06 -1.31 -8.86
C TYR A 29 -10.14 -0.09 -9.76
N LEU A 30 -9.49 1.04 -9.44
CA LEU A 30 -9.59 2.24 -10.26
C LEU A 30 -9.09 1.99 -11.69
N SER A 31 -7.98 1.29 -11.85
CA SER A 31 -7.44 0.99 -13.18
C SER A 31 -8.44 0.23 -14.03
N LEU A 32 -9.09 -0.80 -13.46
CA LEU A 32 -10.14 -1.57 -14.14
C LEU A 32 -11.33 -0.67 -14.50
N TYR A 33 -11.78 0.17 -13.58
CA TYR A 33 -12.87 1.11 -13.83
C TYR A 33 -12.54 2.07 -14.98
N LEU A 34 -11.36 2.70 -14.95
CA LEU A 34 -10.95 3.66 -15.98
C LEU A 34 -10.83 3.01 -17.37
N THR A 35 -10.30 1.80 -17.45
CA THR A 35 -10.13 1.11 -18.74
C THR A 35 -11.44 0.49 -19.24
N ASN A 36 -12.18 -0.24 -18.41
CA ASN A 36 -13.31 -1.04 -18.82
C ASN A 36 -14.65 -0.26 -18.80
N ALA A 37 -14.88 0.59 -17.79
CA ALA A 37 -16.10 1.38 -17.74
C ALA A 37 -16.00 2.68 -18.54
N LEU A 38 -14.89 3.42 -18.45
CA LEU A 38 -14.73 4.71 -19.14
C LEU A 38 -14.00 4.61 -20.50
N GLY A 39 -13.29 3.50 -20.78
CA GLY A 39 -12.52 3.30 -22.01
C GLY A 39 -11.30 4.23 -22.11
N ILE A 40 -10.69 4.56 -20.97
CA ILE A 40 -9.42 5.28 -20.93
C ILE A 40 -8.31 4.39 -21.49
N LYS A 41 -7.55 4.92 -22.45
CA LYS A 41 -6.44 4.18 -23.08
C LYS A 41 -5.32 3.91 -22.09
N SER A 42 -4.78 2.68 -22.10
CA SER A 42 -3.69 2.25 -21.22
C SER A 42 -2.44 3.13 -21.33
N LEU A 43 -2.17 3.68 -22.54
CA LEU A 43 -1.06 4.61 -22.75
C LEU A 43 -1.18 5.89 -21.90
N PHE A 44 -2.40 6.40 -21.71
CA PHE A 44 -2.62 7.56 -20.84
C PHE A 44 -2.30 7.24 -19.39
N LEU A 45 -2.73 6.07 -18.90
CA LEU A 45 -2.47 5.63 -17.53
C LEU A 45 -0.97 5.31 -17.31
N LEU A 46 -0.29 4.82 -18.36
CA LEU A 46 1.17 4.62 -18.35
C LEU A 46 1.93 5.92 -18.08
N ILE A 47 1.42 7.05 -18.54
CA ILE A 47 2.02 8.38 -18.33
C ILE A 47 1.53 8.99 -17.01
N LEU A 48 0.23 8.95 -16.76
CA LEU A 48 -0.40 9.60 -15.60
C LEU A 48 0.06 9.00 -14.27
N ALA A 49 0.09 7.66 -14.15
CA ALA A 49 0.40 7.03 -12.88
C ALA A 49 1.82 7.34 -12.36
N PRO A 50 2.90 7.27 -13.17
CA PRO A 50 4.23 7.70 -12.76
C PRO A 50 4.30 9.18 -12.38
N ILE A 51 3.67 10.08 -13.16
CA ILE A 51 3.65 11.52 -12.86
C ILE A 51 2.99 11.78 -11.51
N ALA A 52 1.84 11.15 -11.24
CA ALA A 52 1.16 11.28 -9.96
C ALA A 52 2.02 10.78 -8.79
N ARG A 53 2.78 9.69 -8.97
CA ARG A 53 3.68 9.16 -7.93
C ARG A 53 4.90 10.05 -7.68
N LEU A 54 5.46 10.65 -8.71
CA LEU A 54 6.52 11.64 -8.55
C LEU A 54 6.01 12.87 -7.80
N TRP A 55 4.79 13.30 -8.11
CA TRP A 55 4.13 14.38 -7.38
C TRP A 55 3.92 14.01 -5.90
N ASP A 56 3.47 12.80 -5.58
CA ASP A 56 3.33 12.32 -4.21
C ASP A 56 4.67 12.39 -3.45
N GLY A 57 5.79 12.06 -4.11
CA GLY A 57 7.14 12.15 -3.54
C GLY A 57 7.53 13.57 -3.09
N ILE A 58 6.95 14.60 -3.70
CA ILE A 58 7.11 16.01 -3.31
C ILE A 58 6.05 16.42 -2.28
N ASN A 59 4.80 16.04 -2.52
CA ASN A 59 3.65 16.41 -1.73
C ASN A 59 3.72 15.85 -0.28
N ASP A 60 4.19 14.62 -0.09
CA ASP A 60 4.25 13.99 1.23
C ASP A 60 5.15 14.74 2.23
N PRO A 61 6.40 15.09 1.90
CA PRO A 61 7.24 15.90 2.79
C PRO A 61 6.71 17.31 3.03
N MET A 62 6.09 17.91 2.00
CA MET A 62 5.45 19.22 2.15
C MET A 62 4.32 19.15 3.18
N MET A 63 3.45 18.14 3.06
CA MET A 63 2.33 17.95 3.99
C MET A 63 2.82 17.65 5.41
N GLY A 64 3.85 16.82 5.58
CA GLY A 64 4.49 16.59 6.86
C GLY A 64 4.94 17.91 7.52
N SER A 65 5.59 18.79 6.76
CA SER A 65 6.03 20.11 7.24
C SER A 65 4.85 21.04 7.62
N VAL A 66 3.73 20.98 6.88
CA VAL A 66 2.51 21.77 7.19
C VAL A 66 1.91 21.27 8.49
N VAL A 67 1.76 19.96 8.65
CA VAL A 67 1.24 19.33 9.88
C VAL A 67 2.12 19.67 11.09
N ASP A 68 3.44 19.63 10.92
CA ASP A 68 4.39 19.90 12.01
C ASP A 68 4.30 21.31 12.58
N ARG A 69 3.86 22.28 11.78
CA ARG A 69 3.65 23.68 12.19
C ARG A 69 2.23 23.99 12.65
N THR A 70 1.32 23.04 12.54
CA THR A 70 -0.09 23.28 12.83
C THR A 70 -0.33 23.38 14.33
N LYS A 71 -1.01 24.46 14.74
CA LYS A 71 -1.48 24.69 16.10
C LYS A 71 -2.96 25.09 16.03
N THR A 72 -3.87 24.18 16.40
CA THR A 72 -5.31 24.48 16.42
C THR A 72 -5.95 24.08 17.75
N LYS A 73 -7.15 24.57 18.01
CA LYS A 73 -7.96 24.16 19.18
C LYS A 73 -8.32 22.66 19.15
N MET A 74 -8.35 22.04 17.97
CA MET A 74 -8.57 20.59 17.81
C MET A 74 -7.30 19.74 18.01
N GLY A 75 -6.12 20.35 18.09
CA GLY A 75 -4.82 19.69 18.11
C GLY A 75 -4.02 19.94 16.83
N LYS A 76 -2.94 19.18 16.66
CA LYS A 76 -2.00 19.26 15.53
C LYS A 76 -2.45 18.40 14.35
N TYR A 77 -2.84 17.14 14.62
CA TYR A 77 -3.12 16.11 13.61
C TYR A 77 -4.60 15.99 13.26
N ARG A 78 -5.48 16.07 14.25
CA ARG A 78 -6.93 15.84 14.14
C ARG A 78 -7.63 16.67 13.06
N PRO A 79 -7.37 18.00 12.92
CA PRO A 79 -8.02 18.79 11.88
C PRO A 79 -7.66 18.32 10.47
N TRP A 80 -6.40 17.89 10.26
CA TRP A 80 -5.95 17.40 8.96
C TRP A 80 -6.53 16.03 8.61
N ILE A 81 -6.64 15.12 9.59
CA ILE A 81 -7.28 13.81 9.39
C ILE A 81 -8.72 14.00 8.91
N LEU A 82 -9.49 14.88 9.57
CA LEU A 82 -10.88 15.11 9.23
C LEU A 82 -11.03 15.83 7.86
N THR A 83 -10.30 16.92 7.66
CA THR A 83 -10.33 17.68 6.40
C THR A 83 -9.86 16.82 5.22
N GLY A 84 -8.77 16.07 5.41
CA GLY A 84 -8.25 15.15 4.41
C GLY A 84 -9.25 14.05 4.07
N ALA A 85 -9.91 13.45 5.07
CA ALA A 85 -10.94 12.43 4.84
C ALA A 85 -12.14 12.97 4.07
N ILE A 86 -12.64 14.17 4.40
CA ILE A 86 -13.75 14.80 3.68
C ILE A 86 -13.36 15.10 2.22
N LEU A 87 -12.21 15.73 2.00
CA LEU A 87 -11.76 16.05 0.65
C LEU A 87 -11.49 14.78 -0.17
N ASN A 88 -10.87 13.76 0.45
CA ASN A 88 -10.62 12.48 -0.22
C ASN A 88 -11.91 11.75 -0.57
N ALA A 89 -12.92 11.80 0.30
CA ALA A 89 -14.24 11.23 0.04
C ALA A 89 -14.92 11.89 -1.17
N VAL A 90 -14.85 13.23 -1.29
CA VAL A 90 -15.37 13.95 -2.46
C VAL A 90 -14.62 13.55 -3.73
N VAL A 91 -13.31 13.58 -3.70
CA VAL A 91 -12.47 13.23 -4.88
C VAL A 91 -12.66 11.77 -5.28
N LEU A 92 -12.73 10.83 -4.32
CA LEU A 92 -12.98 9.42 -4.60
C LEU A 92 -14.35 9.22 -5.26
N SER A 93 -15.39 9.86 -4.72
CA SER A 93 -16.74 9.79 -5.31
C SER A 93 -16.76 10.36 -6.72
N LEU A 94 -16.13 11.49 -6.97
CA LEU A 94 -16.07 12.10 -8.31
C LEU A 94 -15.27 11.21 -9.28
N LEU A 95 -14.16 10.63 -8.84
CA LEU A 95 -13.28 9.81 -9.67
C LEU A 95 -13.97 8.56 -10.23
N PHE A 96 -14.89 7.96 -9.46
CA PHE A 96 -15.70 6.81 -9.89
C PHE A 96 -17.06 7.17 -10.46
N ASN A 97 -17.35 8.48 -10.67
CA ASN A 97 -18.58 8.94 -11.28
C ASN A 97 -18.27 9.93 -12.40
N ASN A 98 -18.50 9.51 -13.64
CA ASN A 98 -18.33 10.37 -14.82
C ASN A 98 -19.53 11.34 -14.91
N PRO A 99 -19.32 12.67 -14.89
CA PRO A 99 -20.42 13.64 -14.98
C PRO A 99 -21.01 13.80 -16.39
N GLY A 100 -20.77 12.86 -17.29
CA GLY A 100 -21.33 12.86 -18.65
C GLY A 100 -20.31 13.13 -19.76
N PHE A 101 -19.01 13.07 -19.48
CA PHE A 101 -18.00 13.15 -20.54
C PHE A 101 -18.06 11.92 -21.46
N SER A 102 -18.04 12.17 -22.78
CA SER A 102 -17.95 11.10 -23.77
C SER A 102 -16.63 10.36 -23.68
N SER A 103 -16.65 9.04 -23.90
CA SER A 103 -15.45 8.22 -23.99
C SER A 103 -14.48 8.77 -25.06
N GLY A 104 -13.19 8.89 -24.70
CA GLY A 104 -12.16 9.40 -25.59
C GLY A 104 -12.11 10.93 -25.71
N SER A 105 -13.02 11.68 -25.08
CA SER A 105 -12.96 13.14 -25.11
C SER A 105 -11.79 13.68 -24.28
N ILE A 106 -11.19 14.78 -24.74
CA ILE A 106 -10.12 15.48 -24.00
C ILE A 106 -10.57 15.87 -22.59
N GLY A 107 -11.85 16.29 -22.45
CA GLY A 107 -12.44 16.65 -21.16
C GLY A 107 -12.41 15.48 -20.16
N LEU A 108 -12.70 14.24 -20.61
CA LEU A 108 -12.62 13.06 -19.76
C LEU A 108 -11.18 12.80 -19.29
N TYR A 109 -10.19 12.91 -20.17
CA TYR A 109 -8.79 12.71 -19.81
C TYR A 109 -8.29 13.75 -18.81
N ILE A 110 -8.64 15.02 -18.99
CA ILE A 110 -8.30 16.10 -18.04
C ILE A 110 -8.99 15.85 -16.69
N TYR A 111 -10.29 15.52 -16.70
CA TYR A 111 -11.06 15.21 -15.50
C TYR A 111 -10.40 14.08 -14.69
N VAL A 112 -10.08 12.97 -15.35
CA VAL A 112 -9.42 11.84 -14.72
C VAL A 112 -8.03 12.22 -14.19
N ALA A 113 -7.23 12.98 -14.94
CA ALA A 113 -5.89 13.40 -14.51
C ALA A 113 -5.94 14.25 -13.24
N VAL A 114 -6.82 15.25 -13.22
CA VAL A 114 -6.99 16.16 -12.06
C VAL A 114 -7.44 15.40 -10.84
N LEU A 115 -8.43 14.53 -10.96
CA LEU A 115 -8.94 13.77 -9.84
C LEU A 115 -7.99 12.66 -9.37
N TYR A 116 -7.24 12.03 -10.28
CA TYR A 116 -6.23 11.02 -9.94
C TYR A 116 -5.11 11.63 -9.06
N ILE A 117 -4.57 12.78 -9.48
CA ILE A 117 -3.57 13.52 -8.70
C ILE A 117 -4.21 14.08 -7.42
N GLY A 118 -5.41 14.63 -7.52
CA GLY A 118 -6.17 15.16 -6.39
C GLY A 118 -6.46 14.13 -5.32
N TRP A 119 -6.73 12.87 -5.71
CA TRP A 119 -6.90 11.77 -4.77
C TRP A 119 -5.61 11.54 -3.97
N GLY A 120 -4.45 11.48 -4.64
CA GLY A 120 -3.15 11.35 -3.97
C GLY A 120 -2.90 12.46 -2.94
N MET A 121 -3.16 13.72 -3.33
CA MET A 121 -3.01 14.88 -2.45
C MET A 121 -3.92 14.80 -1.21
N THR A 122 -5.21 14.53 -1.42
CA THR A 122 -6.19 14.47 -0.34
C THR A 122 -6.00 13.26 0.56
N ASN A 123 -5.55 12.13 0.01
CA ASN A 123 -5.16 10.96 0.79
C ASN A 123 -3.97 11.30 1.70
N THR A 124 -2.94 11.95 1.19
CA THR A 124 -1.77 12.40 1.97
C THR A 124 -2.16 13.33 3.12
N LEU A 125 -3.16 14.22 2.89
CA LEU A 125 -3.69 15.11 3.95
C LEU A 125 -4.27 14.34 5.14
N ALA A 126 -4.84 13.16 4.92
CA ALA A 126 -5.42 12.34 5.99
C ALA A 126 -4.41 11.32 6.54
N ASP A 127 -3.69 10.60 5.67
CA ASP A 127 -2.86 9.44 6.02
C ASP A 127 -1.61 9.83 6.83
N ILE A 128 -0.87 10.86 6.40
CA ILE A 128 0.34 11.30 7.11
C ILE A 128 0.02 11.75 8.54
N PRO A 129 -0.95 12.66 8.78
CA PRO A 129 -1.32 13.04 10.14
C PRO A 129 -1.84 11.86 10.95
N PHE A 130 -2.61 10.95 10.34
CA PHE A 130 -3.15 9.79 11.01
C PHE A 130 -2.03 8.94 11.62
N TRP A 131 -1.08 8.45 10.83
CA TRP A 131 0.01 7.62 11.34
C TRP A 131 0.99 8.38 12.25
N SER A 132 1.17 9.69 12.02
CA SER A 132 2.03 10.54 12.86
C SER A 132 1.41 10.89 14.21
N MET A 133 0.10 10.76 14.38
CA MET A 133 -0.60 11.08 15.62
C MET A 133 -0.32 10.07 16.77
N ILE A 134 0.06 8.83 16.47
CA ILE A 134 0.22 7.75 17.47
C ILE A 134 1.08 8.18 18.66
N PRO A 135 2.29 8.76 18.49
CA PRO A 135 3.13 9.19 19.61
C PRO A 135 2.52 10.33 20.43
N SER A 136 1.59 11.11 19.87
CA SER A 136 1.00 12.27 20.55
C SER A 136 -0.03 11.87 21.61
N PHE A 137 -0.69 10.73 21.46
CA PHE A 137 -1.67 10.24 22.45
C PHE A 137 -1.23 8.96 23.18
N ALA A 138 -0.31 8.17 22.60
CA ALA A 138 0.29 6.98 23.20
C ALA A 138 1.76 7.28 23.58
N THR A 139 1.98 7.80 24.76
CA THR A 139 3.30 8.25 25.23
C THR A 139 4.20 7.09 25.69
N GLU A 140 3.61 6.02 26.26
CA GLU A 140 4.34 4.82 26.67
C GLU A 140 4.60 3.92 25.46
N GLU A 141 5.80 3.34 25.38
CA GLU A 141 6.19 2.45 24.27
C GLU A 141 5.24 1.25 24.13
N LYS A 142 4.82 0.65 25.24
CA LYS A 142 3.88 -0.47 25.27
C LYS A 142 2.51 -0.10 24.69
N ASP A 143 1.98 1.06 25.05
CA ASP A 143 0.72 1.57 24.51
C ASP A 143 0.86 1.94 23.04
N ARG A 144 1.98 2.54 22.63
CA ARG A 144 2.28 2.88 21.23
C ARG A 144 2.31 1.65 20.33
N ASN A 145 2.98 0.59 20.79
CA ASN A 145 3.03 -0.67 20.07
C ASN A 145 1.64 -1.31 19.94
N LEU A 146 0.85 -1.29 21.02
CA LEU A 146 -0.51 -1.84 21.03
C LEU A 146 -1.45 -1.05 20.09
N VAL A 147 -1.42 0.30 20.15
CA VAL A 147 -2.20 1.18 19.24
C VAL A 147 -1.81 0.93 17.78
N SER A 148 -0.51 0.87 17.50
CA SER A 148 -0.02 0.59 16.13
C SER A 148 -0.49 -0.76 15.62
N THR A 149 -0.46 -1.80 16.47
CA THR A 149 -0.94 -3.14 16.12
C THR A 149 -2.45 -3.13 15.84
N ILE A 150 -3.25 -2.54 16.72
CA ILE A 150 -4.70 -2.40 16.54
C ILE A 150 -4.98 -1.64 15.24
N ALA A 151 -4.35 -0.49 15.02
CA ALA A 151 -4.56 0.30 13.81
C ALA A 151 -4.20 -0.49 12.53
N ARG A 152 -3.09 -1.23 12.53
CA ARG A 152 -2.70 -2.09 11.38
C ARG A 152 -3.66 -3.24 11.15
N THR A 153 -4.18 -3.86 12.21
CA THR A 153 -5.21 -4.90 12.09
C THR A 153 -6.49 -4.36 11.46
N PHE A 154 -6.94 -3.19 11.92
CA PHE A 154 -8.13 -2.52 11.38
C PHE A 154 -7.91 -2.03 9.94
N SER A 155 -6.71 -1.54 9.60
CA SER A 155 -6.28 -1.24 8.23
C SER A 155 -6.43 -2.47 7.33
N GLY A 156 -5.93 -3.62 7.76
CA GLY A 156 -6.11 -4.90 7.05
C GLY A 156 -7.58 -5.30 6.87
N LEU A 157 -8.45 -5.02 7.86
CA LEU A 157 -9.89 -5.24 7.71
C LEU A 157 -10.49 -4.33 6.64
N GLY A 158 -10.10 -3.05 6.57
CA GLY A 158 -10.56 -2.11 5.54
C GLY A 158 -10.20 -2.60 4.14
N GLN A 159 -8.96 -2.99 3.91
CA GLN A 159 -8.52 -3.58 2.64
C GLN A 159 -9.23 -4.90 2.33
N GLY A 160 -9.42 -5.76 3.32
CA GLY A 160 -10.15 -7.02 3.19
C GLY A 160 -11.60 -6.81 2.76
N ILE A 161 -12.30 -5.83 3.35
CA ILE A 161 -13.67 -5.46 2.98
C ILE A 161 -13.74 -5.08 1.49
N VAL A 162 -12.86 -4.21 1.02
CA VAL A 162 -12.81 -3.82 -0.41
C VAL A 162 -12.51 -5.03 -1.28
N SER A 163 -11.49 -5.80 -0.93
CA SER A 163 -11.05 -6.95 -1.73
C SER A 163 -12.11 -8.03 -1.88
N ILE A 164 -12.91 -8.25 -0.83
CA ILE A 164 -13.93 -9.30 -0.81
C ILE A 164 -15.26 -8.81 -1.39
N LEU A 165 -15.69 -7.60 -0.99
CA LEU A 165 -17.05 -7.16 -1.27
C LEU A 165 -17.20 -6.43 -2.62
N THR A 166 -16.13 -5.83 -3.19
CA THR A 166 -16.24 -4.96 -4.37
C THR A 166 -16.95 -5.65 -5.54
N ALA A 167 -16.59 -6.89 -5.86
CA ALA A 167 -17.21 -7.59 -6.98
C ALA A 167 -18.72 -7.78 -6.78
N TYR A 168 -19.14 -8.20 -5.57
CA TYR A 168 -20.55 -8.42 -5.25
C TYR A 168 -21.34 -7.11 -5.21
N VAL A 169 -20.76 -6.05 -4.63
CA VAL A 169 -21.41 -4.74 -4.51
C VAL A 169 -21.56 -4.08 -5.88
N VAL A 170 -20.53 -4.16 -6.72
CA VAL A 170 -20.59 -3.65 -8.10
C VAL A 170 -21.63 -4.39 -8.91
N ALA A 171 -21.69 -5.72 -8.80
CA ALA A 171 -22.72 -6.54 -9.46
C ALA A 171 -24.12 -6.13 -9.03
N TYR A 172 -24.36 -6.05 -7.72
CA TYR A 172 -25.66 -5.71 -7.15
C TYR A 172 -26.17 -4.31 -7.57
N PHE A 173 -25.32 -3.30 -7.42
CA PHE A 173 -25.69 -1.92 -7.77
C PHE A 173 -25.65 -1.63 -9.25
N GLY A 174 -24.91 -2.41 -10.03
CA GLY A 174 -24.91 -2.36 -11.49
C GLY A 174 -26.18 -2.93 -12.10
N GLY A 175 -26.95 -3.75 -11.34
CA GLY A 175 -28.17 -4.39 -11.82
C GLY A 175 -27.90 -5.63 -12.66
N ALA A 176 -26.77 -6.32 -12.41
CA ALA A 176 -26.44 -7.55 -13.09
C ALA A 176 -27.39 -8.68 -12.65
N SER A 177 -27.96 -9.39 -13.61
CA SER A 177 -28.79 -10.58 -13.36
C SER A 177 -27.96 -11.81 -13.02
N SER A 178 -26.68 -11.81 -13.36
CA SER A 178 -25.70 -12.85 -13.00
C SER A 178 -24.50 -12.20 -12.30
N SER A 179 -23.80 -12.98 -11.47
CA SER A 179 -22.58 -12.55 -10.80
C SER A 179 -21.37 -12.44 -11.75
N THR A 180 -21.58 -12.63 -13.04
CA THR A 180 -20.53 -12.59 -14.07
C THR A 180 -20.37 -11.18 -14.61
N LEU A 181 -19.46 -10.41 -14.04
CA LEU A 181 -19.18 -9.02 -14.46
C LEU A 181 -18.62 -8.91 -15.88
N SER A 182 -18.15 -9.99 -16.47
CA SER A 182 -17.72 -10.03 -17.88
C SER A 182 -18.87 -9.83 -18.88
N GLU A 183 -20.12 -10.05 -18.48
CA GLU A 183 -21.32 -9.80 -19.28
C GLU A 183 -21.88 -8.37 -19.05
N MET A 184 -21.27 -7.61 -18.12
CA MET A 184 -21.72 -6.25 -17.84
C MET A 184 -21.15 -5.29 -18.88
N ASP A 185 -22.04 -4.50 -19.42
CA ASP A 185 -21.67 -3.34 -20.24
C ASP A 185 -20.98 -2.26 -19.39
N SER A 186 -20.34 -1.34 -20.07
CA SER A 186 -19.61 -0.23 -19.43
C SER A 186 -20.52 0.66 -18.55
N GLU A 187 -21.81 0.74 -18.85
CA GLU A 187 -22.79 1.52 -18.08
C GLU A 187 -23.08 0.85 -16.73
N THR A 188 -23.30 -0.45 -16.75
CA THR A 188 -23.55 -1.28 -15.55
C THR A 188 -22.35 -1.25 -14.60
N LEU A 189 -21.12 -1.42 -15.13
CA LEU A 189 -19.89 -1.26 -14.34
C LEU A 189 -19.77 0.15 -13.75
N SER A 190 -20.04 1.17 -14.56
CA SER A 190 -19.97 2.57 -14.11
C SER A 190 -20.96 2.85 -12.98
N LYS A 191 -22.21 2.40 -13.08
CA LYS A 191 -23.22 2.53 -12.02
C LYS A 191 -22.81 1.80 -10.73
N GLY A 192 -22.29 0.58 -10.85
CA GLY A 192 -21.89 -0.24 -9.71
C GLY A 192 -20.71 0.37 -8.95
N PHE A 193 -19.63 0.70 -9.64
CA PHE A 193 -18.47 1.35 -9.02
C PHE A 193 -18.81 2.75 -8.50
N GLY A 194 -19.63 3.52 -9.20
CA GLY A 194 -20.07 4.83 -8.76
C GLY A 194 -20.77 4.77 -7.41
N LYS A 195 -21.77 3.89 -7.23
CA LYS A 195 -22.47 3.72 -5.94
C LYS A 195 -21.55 3.16 -4.86
N TRP A 196 -20.66 2.19 -5.20
CA TRP A 196 -19.69 1.65 -4.25
C TRP A 196 -18.74 2.73 -3.73
N SER A 197 -18.23 3.58 -4.62
CA SER A 197 -17.34 4.68 -4.22
C SER A 197 -18.00 5.68 -3.27
N ILE A 198 -19.30 5.98 -3.45
CA ILE A 198 -20.06 6.85 -2.55
C ILE A 198 -20.18 6.20 -1.17
N ILE A 199 -20.52 4.92 -1.09
CA ILE A 199 -20.60 4.19 0.19
C ILE A 199 -19.24 4.20 0.89
N ALA A 200 -18.16 3.86 0.18
CA ALA A 200 -16.82 3.88 0.73
C ALA A 200 -16.41 5.28 1.22
N SER A 201 -16.80 6.32 0.48
CA SER A 201 -16.56 7.73 0.85
C SER A 201 -17.28 8.13 2.12
N VAL A 202 -18.55 7.75 2.27
CA VAL A 202 -19.33 8.00 3.50
C VAL A 202 -18.71 7.26 4.68
N CYS A 203 -18.35 6.00 4.50
CA CYS A 203 -17.64 5.21 5.54
C CYS A 203 -16.31 5.86 5.93
N LEU A 204 -15.53 6.34 4.97
CA LEU A 204 -14.27 7.06 5.23
C LEU A 204 -14.49 8.24 6.17
N VAL A 205 -15.45 9.11 5.88
CA VAL A 205 -15.74 10.30 6.69
C VAL A 205 -16.24 9.91 8.09
N ILE A 206 -17.15 8.95 8.19
CA ILE A 206 -17.68 8.47 9.47
C ILE A 206 -16.57 7.89 10.33
N PHE A 207 -15.75 7.00 9.79
CA PHE A 207 -14.71 6.32 10.54
C PHE A 207 -13.55 7.24 10.92
N ALA A 208 -13.17 8.17 10.03
CA ALA A 208 -12.22 9.24 10.38
C ALA A 208 -12.76 10.15 11.49
N SER A 209 -14.06 10.49 11.46
CA SER A 209 -14.71 11.27 12.51
C SER A 209 -14.70 10.54 13.85
N ILE A 210 -15.02 9.25 13.87
CA ILE A 210 -14.93 8.41 15.09
C ILE A 210 -13.51 8.44 15.65
N SER A 211 -12.51 8.29 14.80
CA SER A 211 -11.10 8.34 15.21
C SER A 211 -10.73 9.68 15.85
N VAL A 212 -11.09 10.78 15.18
CA VAL A 212 -10.82 12.15 15.65
C VAL A 212 -11.53 12.47 16.96
N LEU A 213 -12.79 12.06 17.11
CA LEU A 213 -13.59 12.33 18.32
C LEU A 213 -13.19 11.44 19.51
N SER A 214 -12.72 10.21 19.25
CA SER A 214 -12.35 9.29 20.33
C SER A 214 -10.96 9.51 20.87
N THR A 215 -10.04 10.16 20.13
CA THR A 215 -8.65 10.35 20.52
C THR A 215 -8.38 11.76 21.06
N LYS A 216 -7.41 11.88 22.01
CA LYS A 216 -6.94 13.16 22.52
C LYS A 216 -5.43 13.26 22.41
N GLU A 217 -4.94 14.27 21.70
CA GLU A 217 -3.51 14.58 21.62
C GLU A 217 -3.05 15.14 22.99
N ARG A 218 -2.14 14.43 23.67
CA ARG A 218 -1.64 14.78 25.02
C ARG A 218 -0.23 15.35 25.01
N ASN A 219 0.58 14.89 24.05
CA ASN A 219 1.97 15.28 23.92
C ASN A 219 2.23 15.75 22.49
N VAL A 220 2.15 17.05 22.28
CA VAL A 220 2.34 17.67 20.97
C VAL A 220 3.64 18.47 20.99
N THR A 221 4.64 17.98 20.28
CA THR A 221 5.85 18.76 20.00
C THR A 221 5.70 19.44 18.64
N VAL A 222 5.92 20.74 18.60
CA VAL A 222 5.95 21.51 17.35
C VAL A 222 7.40 21.64 16.94
N SER A 223 7.74 21.19 15.74
CA SER A 223 9.09 21.30 15.18
C SER A 223 9.12 22.41 14.15
N ASP A 224 10.13 23.29 14.26
CA ASP A 224 10.40 24.32 13.27
C ASP A 224 11.37 23.84 12.15
N GLU A 225 11.83 22.58 12.19
CA GLU A 225 12.74 22.04 11.17
C GLU A 225 12.07 21.96 9.80
N LYS A 226 12.70 22.62 8.81
CA LYS A 226 12.32 22.54 7.40
C LYS A 226 12.86 21.24 6.81
N PHE A 227 12.01 20.46 6.17
CA PHE A 227 12.46 19.35 5.33
C PHE A 227 13.37 19.88 4.22
N SER A 228 14.55 19.27 4.06
CA SER A 228 15.48 19.60 2.98
C SER A 228 15.68 18.38 2.08
N PHE A 229 15.20 18.50 0.84
CA PHE A 229 15.37 17.45 -0.17
C PHE A 229 16.85 17.15 -0.45
N LYS A 230 17.70 18.19 -0.43
CA LYS A 230 19.16 18.05 -0.60
C LYS A 230 19.81 17.25 0.53
N LYS A 231 19.36 17.46 1.79
CA LYS A 231 19.83 16.68 2.96
C LYS A 231 19.39 15.23 2.83
N ALA A 232 18.15 15.00 2.42
CA ALA A 232 17.61 13.64 2.21
C ALA A 232 18.39 12.85 1.16
N LEU A 233 18.62 13.46 0.00
CA LEU A 233 19.40 12.85 -1.09
C LEU A 233 20.85 12.57 -0.68
N GLY A 234 21.47 13.49 0.10
CA GLY A 234 22.80 13.31 0.66
C GLY A 234 22.88 12.07 1.56
N ILE A 235 21.92 11.87 2.46
CA ILE A 235 21.91 10.72 3.37
C ILE A 235 21.73 9.41 2.59
N ILE A 236 20.80 9.38 1.60
CA ILE A 236 20.58 8.21 0.77
C ILE A 236 21.88 7.83 0.02
N ARG A 237 22.56 8.80 -0.56
CA ARG A 237 23.78 8.58 -1.35
C ARG A 237 24.95 8.06 -0.51
N HIS A 238 25.08 8.47 0.74
CA HIS A 238 26.18 8.08 1.61
C HIS A 238 25.88 6.86 2.49
N ASN A 239 24.61 6.45 2.62
CA ASN A 239 24.20 5.25 3.33
C ASN A 239 23.92 4.10 2.32
N ASP A 240 24.96 3.32 2.00
CA ASP A 240 24.87 2.21 1.04
C ASP A 240 23.90 1.10 1.45
N GLN A 241 23.69 0.91 2.75
CA GLN A 241 22.72 -0.07 3.24
C GLN A 241 21.28 0.43 3.10
N LEU A 242 21.04 1.74 3.23
CA LEU A 242 19.75 2.34 2.89
C LEU A 242 19.44 2.19 1.40
N LEU A 243 20.40 2.47 0.52
CA LEU A 243 20.23 2.30 -0.93
C LEU A 243 19.96 0.84 -1.30
N THR A 244 20.71 -0.10 -0.68
CA THR A 244 20.50 -1.54 -0.88
C THR A 244 19.10 -1.97 -0.45
N PHE A 245 18.66 -1.49 0.73
CA PHE A 245 17.30 -1.72 1.24
C PHE A 245 16.25 -1.17 0.27
N MET A 246 16.43 0.06 -0.20
CA MET A 246 15.51 0.68 -1.15
C MET A 246 15.35 -0.18 -2.42
N LEU A 247 16.42 -0.71 -2.96
CA LEU A 247 16.37 -1.54 -4.18
C LEU A 247 15.61 -2.85 -3.96
N PHE A 248 16.00 -3.67 -2.98
CA PHE A 248 15.35 -4.96 -2.81
C PHE A 248 13.91 -4.83 -2.28
N ALA A 249 13.64 -3.85 -1.41
CA ALA A 249 12.28 -3.62 -0.92
C ALA A 249 11.35 -3.09 -2.02
N MET A 250 11.81 -2.19 -2.89
CA MET A 250 11.03 -1.70 -4.03
C MET A 250 10.67 -2.86 -4.98
N ILE A 251 11.63 -3.72 -5.32
CA ILE A 251 11.40 -4.83 -6.24
C ILE A 251 10.45 -5.87 -5.64
N SER A 252 10.63 -6.26 -4.36
CA SER A 252 9.73 -7.21 -3.71
C SER A 252 8.31 -6.66 -3.53
N ASN A 253 8.18 -5.37 -3.19
CA ASN A 253 6.88 -4.74 -3.08
C ASN A 253 6.20 -4.61 -4.45
N CYS A 254 6.95 -4.35 -5.52
CA CYS A 254 6.43 -4.35 -6.89
C CYS A 254 5.82 -5.72 -7.25
N GLY A 255 6.48 -6.83 -6.91
CA GLY A 255 5.94 -8.18 -7.12
C GLY A 255 4.61 -8.40 -6.42
N TYR A 256 4.46 -7.96 -5.18
CA TYR A 256 3.19 -8.00 -4.45
C TYR A 256 2.11 -7.11 -5.11
N TYR A 257 2.45 -5.86 -5.41
CA TYR A 257 1.49 -4.93 -6.01
C TYR A 257 1.07 -5.33 -7.42
N MET A 258 1.91 -6.09 -8.15
CA MET A 258 1.54 -6.66 -9.45
C MET A 258 0.32 -7.57 -9.31
N THR A 259 0.31 -8.48 -8.34
CA THR A 259 -0.84 -9.36 -8.09
C THR A 259 -2.09 -8.55 -7.73
N SER A 260 -1.98 -7.55 -6.86
CA SER A 260 -3.09 -6.69 -6.46
C SER A 260 -3.67 -5.90 -7.65
N GLY A 261 -2.80 -5.34 -8.52
CA GLY A 261 -3.22 -4.54 -9.66
C GLY A 261 -3.77 -5.35 -10.84
N ILE A 262 -3.22 -6.55 -11.11
CA ILE A 262 -3.59 -7.35 -12.27
C ILE A 262 -4.71 -8.35 -12.00
N SER A 263 -4.97 -8.71 -10.73
CA SER A 263 -5.94 -9.75 -10.38
C SER A 263 -7.35 -9.45 -10.90
N SER A 264 -7.77 -8.18 -10.84
CA SER A 264 -9.08 -7.76 -11.37
C SER A 264 -9.20 -8.00 -12.87
N TYR A 265 -8.13 -7.76 -13.63
CA TYR A 265 -8.09 -8.03 -15.07
C TYR A 265 -8.07 -9.53 -15.37
N TYR A 266 -7.31 -10.31 -14.59
CA TYR A 266 -7.26 -11.75 -14.76
C TYR A 266 -8.64 -12.39 -14.55
N PHE A 267 -9.29 -12.10 -13.42
CA PHE A 267 -10.59 -12.68 -13.12
C PHE A 267 -11.70 -12.14 -14.04
N ASN A 268 -11.65 -10.87 -14.45
CA ASN A 268 -12.62 -10.28 -15.35
C ASN A 268 -12.43 -10.74 -16.82
N SER A 269 -11.22 -10.61 -17.37
CA SER A 269 -11.00 -10.77 -18.81
C SER A 269 -10.55 -12.18 -19.20
N VAL A 270 -9.78 -12.88 -18.35
CA VAL A 270 -9.29 -14.24 -18.65
C VAL A 270 -10.25 -15.30 -18.13
N ARG A 271 -10.80 -15.11 -16.91
CA ARG A 271 -11.71 -16.08 -16.27
C ARG A 271 -13.19 -15.76 -16.51
N GLY A 272 -13.52 -14.56 -16.98
CA GLY A 272 -14.88 -14.14 -17.24
C GLY A 272 -15.77 -13.96 -16.01
N ASP A 273 -15.21 -14.03 -14.78
CA ASP A 273 -15.97 -13.89 -13.54
C ASP A 273 -15.16 -13.19 -12.46
N LEU A 274 -15.45 -11.91 -12.26
CA LEU A 274 -14.78 -11.09 -11.22
C LEU A 274 -15.12 -11.53 -9.80
N THR A 275 -16.23 -12.26 -9.58
CA THR A 275 -16.59 -12.74 -8.23
C THR A 275 -15.59 -13.80 -7.72
N LEU A 276 -14.91 -14.50 -8.63
CA LEU A 276 -13.83 -15.43 -8.29
C LEU A 276 -12.66 -14.71 -7.62
N GLN A 277 -12.41 -13.43 -7.95
CA GLN A 277 -11.41 -12.61 -7.28
C GLN A 277 -11.71 -12.47 -5.79
N SER A 278 -12.96 -12.34 -5.40
CA SER A 278 -13.35 -12.22 -4.00
C SER A 278 -12.98 -13.47 -3.19
N LYS A 279 -13.20 -14.65 -3.77
CA LYS A 279 -12.80 -15.95 -3.14
C LYS A 279 -11.27 -16.06 -3.04
N PHE A 280 -10.55 -15.66 -4.10
CA PHE A 280 -9.11 -15.62 -4.12
C PHE A 280 -8.55 -14.64 -3.07
N ASN A 281 -9.05 -13.42 -3.01
CA ASN A 281 -8.64 -12.38 -2.07
C ASN A 281 -8.97 -12.72 -0.61
N LEU A 282 -10.07 -13.43 -0.35
CA LEU A 282 -10.42 -13.91 0.99
C LEU A 282 -9.29 -14.77 1.58
N LEU A 283 -8.78 -15.73 0.80
CA LEU A 283 -7.70 -16.62 1.25
C LEU A 283 -6.39 -15.83 1.43
N GLY A 284 -6.07 -14.88 0.55
CA GLY A 284 -4.94 -13.97 0.72
C GLY A 284 -5.04 -13.12 2.00
N SER A 285 -6.24 -12.62 2.32
CA SER A 285 -6.48 -11.84 3.54
C SER A 285 -6.27 -12.69 4.80
N VAL A 286 -6.73 -13.95 4.80
CA VAL A 286 -6.46 -14.92 5.88
C VAL A 286 -4.95 -15.12 6.05
N GLY A 287 -4.20 -15.29 4.96
CA GLY A 287 -2.74 -15.42 4.98
C GLY A 287 -2.06 -14.19 5.59
N SER A 288 -2.53 -12.99 5.26
CA SER A 288 -2.01 -11.73 5.82
C SER A 288 -2.24 -11.64 7.34
N ILE A 289 -3.40 -12.09 7.83
CA ILE A 289 -3.70 -12.16 9.28
C ILE A 289 -2.78 -13.18 9.96
N ILE A 290 -2.60 -14.36 9.38
CA ILE A 290 -1.71 -15.40 9.92
C ILE A 290 -0.26 -14.87 10.01
N SER A 291 0.18 -14.06 9.08
CA SER A 291 1.53 -13.48 9.10
C SER A 291 1.84 -12.70 10.39
N ILE A 292 0.83 -12.00 10.95
CA ILE A 292 0.97 -11.23 12.20
C ILE A 292 1.28 -12.15 13.40
N LEU A 293 0.79 -13.36 13.37
CA LEU A 293 1.03 -14.38 14.42
C LEU A 293 2.37 -15.09 14.21
N VAL A 294 2.76 -15.32 12.97
CA VAL A 294 3.97 -16.06 12.59
C VAL A 294 5.24 -15.24 12.92
N ILE A 295 5.22 -13.92 12.70
CA ILE A 295 6.41 -13.07 12.88
C ILE A 295 6.97 -13.10 14.32
N PRO A 296 6.17 -12.88 15.39
CA PRO A 296 6.68 -12.93 16.75
C PRO A 296 7.24 -14.30 17.13
N ILE A 297 6.71 -15.37 16.53
CA ILE A 297 7.22 -16.73 16.74
C ILE A 297 8.57 -16.89 16.07
N CYS A 298 8.68 -16.52 14.79
CA CYS A 298 9.93 -16.60 14.04
C CYS A 298 11.04 -15.74 14.67
N SER A 299 10.71 -14.52 15.13
CA SER A 299 11.69 -13.60 15.71
C SER A 299 12.30 -14.08 17.04
N LYS A 300 11.68 -15.05 17.73
CA LYS A 300 12.26 -15.69 18.92
C LYS A 300 13.40 -16.65 18.61
N PHE A 301 13.37 -17.27 17.43
CA PHE A 301 14.30 -18.34 17.07
C PHE A 301 15.22 -17.96 15.91
N MET A 302 14.92 -16.87 15.19
CA MET A 302 15.62 -16.48 13.98
C MET A 302 16.13 -15.04 14.08
N THR A 303 17.27 -14.77 13.45
CA THR A 303 17.77 -13.40 13.27
C THR A 303 16.92 -12.64 12.24
N ASN A 304 16.93 -11.29 12.26
CA ASN A 304 16.21 -10.47 11.27
C ASN A 304 16.53 -10.86 9.82
N ARG A 305 17.80 -11.21 9.53
CA ARG A 305 18.22 -11.68 8.22
C ARG A 305 17.56 -13.00 7.83
N THR A 306 17.54 -13.96 8.73
CA THR A 306 16.96 -15.29 8.49
C THR A 306 15.43 -15.19 8.38
N THR A 307 14.80 -14.37 9.21
CA THR A 307 13.35 -14.11 9.16
C THR A 307 12.94 -13.46 7.84
N TYR A 308 13.73 -12.48 7.34
CA TYR A 308 13.44 -11.86 6.04
C TYR A 308 13.64 -12.84 4.88
N ARG A 309 14.69 -13.67 4.91
CA ARG A 309 14.86 -14.76 3.92
C ARG A 309 13.70 -15.73 3.93
N PHE A 310 13.27 -16.17 5.12
CA PHE A 310 12.12 -17.06 5.29
C PHE A 310 10.87 -16.41 4.68
N SER A 311 10.61 -15.13 4.94
CA SER A 311 9.48 -14.37 4.39
C SER A 311 9.50 -14.34 2.87
N LEU A 312 10.65 -14.00 2.26
CA LEU A 312 10.80 -13.99 0.80
C LEU A 312 10.64 -15.37 0.19
N THR A 313 11.22 -16.40 0.80
CA THR A 313 11.13 -17.79 0.30
C THR A 313 9.70 -18.28 0.36
N THR A 314 8.99 -18.08 1.48
CA THR A 314 7.58 -18.48 1.63
C THR A 314 6.69 -17.76 0.60
N ALA A 315 6.88 -16.45 0.40
CA ALA A 315 6.16 -15.70 -0.63
C ALA A 315 6.45 -16.22 -2.04
N THR A 316 7.72 -16.48 -2.35
CA THR A 316 8.15 -16.98 -3.66
C THR A 316 7.56 -18.37 -3.94
N LEU A 317 7.58 -19.28 -2.97
CA LEU A 317 6.98 -20.61 -3.11
C LEU A 317 5.47 -20.54 -3.35
N GLY A 318 4.76 -19.66 -2.64
CA GLY A 318 3.35 -19.43 -2.88
C GLY A 318 3.06 -18.93 -4.30
N TYR A 319 3.84 -17.98 -4.82
CA TYR A 319 3.70 -17.48 -6.19
C TYR A 319 4.12 -18.51 -7.26
N ILE A 320 5.13 -19.31 -7.01
CA ILE A 320 5.48 -20.44 -7.90
C ILE A 320 4.31 -21.45 -7.94
N GLY A 321 3.72 -21.76 -6.78
CA GLY A 321 2.52 -22.59 -6.72
C GLY A 321 1.37 -21.99 -7.53
N MET A 322 1.13 -20.67 -7.45
CA MET A 322 0.14 -20.00 -8.30
C MET A 322 0.45 -20.14 -9.78
N ALA A 323 1.72 -20.01 -10.19
CA ALA A 323 2.13 -20.18 -11.58
C ALA A 323 1.85 -21.61 -12.08
N VAL A 324 2.17 -22.62 -11.28
CA VAL A 324 1.90 -24.03 -11.60
C VAL A 324 0.39 -24.28 -11.74
N ILE A 325 -0.41 -23.81 -10.79
CA ILE A 325 -1.87 -23.99 -10.85
C ILE A 325 -2.47 -23.20 -12.01
N GLY A 326 -1.98 -21.98 -12.26
CA GLY A 326 -2.50 -21.11 -13.33
C GLY A 326 -2.24 -21.63 -14.73
N TYR A 327 -1.09 -22.27 -14.98
CA TYR A 327 -0.71 -22.76 -16.31
C TYR A 327 -1.00 -24.26 -16.55
N ILE A 328 -0.98 -25.10 -15.49
CA ILE A 328 -1.06 -26.55 -15.64
C ILE A 328 -2.45 -27.10 -15.28
N PHE A 329 -3.14 -26.49 -14.32
CA PHE A 329 -4.39 -26.98 -13.75
C PHE A 329 -5.59 -26.04 -14.03
N ASP A 330 -5.62 -25.39 -15.18
CA ASP A 330 -6.69 -24.48 -15.62
C ASP A 330 -7.10 -23.41 -14.59
N GLY A 331 -6.19 -23.06 -13.68
CA GLY A 331 -6.41 -22.00 -12.72
C GLY A 331 -7.56 -22.23 -11.74
N ASN A 332 -7.68 -23.43 -11.17
CA ASN A 332 -8.65 -23.69 -10.11
C ASN A 332 -8.55 -22.64 -9.00
N VAL A 333 -9.62 -21.88 -8.77
CA VAL A 333 -9.62 -20.68 -7.90
C VAL A 333 -9.31 -21.01 -6.45
N LEU A 334 -9.78 -22.16 -5.93
CA LEU A 334 -9.47 -22.58 -4.56
C LEU A 334 -7.99 -22.91 -4.42
N ALA A 335 -7.42 -23.64 -5.38
CA ALA A 335 -5.99 -23.98 -5.37
C ALA A 335 -5.12 -22.72 -5.54
N LEU A 336 -5.49 -21.80 -6.45
CA LEU A 336 -4.84 -20.47 -6.57
C LEU A 336 -4.91 -19.69 -5.25
N GLY A 337 -6.07 -19.68 -4.60
CA GLY A 337 -6.28 -19.00 -3.33
C GLY A 337 -5.44 -19.59 -2.19
N ILE A 338 -5.27 -20.91 -2.12
CA ILE A 338 -4.39 -21.57 -1.14
C ILE A 338 -2.93 -21.19 -1.38
N CYS A 339 -2.48 -21.19 -2.63
CA CYS A 339 -1.13 -20.73 -2.98
C CYS A 339 -0.95 -19.25 -2.63
N TYR A 340 -1.95 -18.40 -2.88
CA TYR A 340 -1.94 -16.99 -2.52
C TYR A 340 -1.98 -16.77 -0.99
N LEU A 341 -2.66 -17.62 -0.23
CA LEU A 341 -2.60 -17.61 1.23
C LEU A 341 -1.15 -17.82 1.71
N ILE A 342 -0.45 -18.82 1.17
CA ILE A 342 0.97 -19.08 1.49
C ILE A 342 1.83 -17.85 1.10
N ALA A 343 1.64 -17.30 -0.10
CA ALA A 343 2.33 -16.09 -0.54
C ALA A 343 2.08 -14.92 0.40
N SER A 344 0.83 -14.72 0.84
CA SER A 344 0.42 -13.61 1.70
C SER A 344 1.00 -13.72 3.12
N ILE A 345 1.19 -14.94 3.66
CA ILE A 345 1.94 -15.14 4.91
C ILE A 345 3.37 -14.61 4.76
N GLY A 346 4.06 -14.96 3.68
CA GLY A 346 5.40 -14.48 3.39
C GLY A 346 5.46 -12.98 3.23
N ILE A 347 4.52 -12.40 2.48
CA ILE A 347 4.44 -10.96 2.20
C ILE A 347 4.16 -10.14 3.45
N GLY A 348 3.17 -10.52 4.25
CA GLY A 348 2.88 -9.84 5.51
C GLY A 348 4.10 -9.85 6.45
N SER A 349 4.77 -11.00 6.54
CA SER A 349 6.03 -11.15 7.29
C SER A 349 7.13 -10.24 6.72
N MET A 350 7.25 -10.14 5.40
CA MET A 350 8.23 -9.28 4.72
C MET A 350 8.02 -7.80 5.07
N PHE A 351 6.80 -7.29 5.04
CA PHE A 351 6.51 -5.88 5.37
C PHE A 351 6.87 -5.52 6.81
N VAL A 352 6.64 -6.42 7.77
CA VAL A 352 7.05 -6.20 9.17
C VAL A 352 8.56 -6.20 9.29
N ASN A 353 9.24 -7.18 8.69
CA ASN A 353 10.71 -7.25 8.71
C ASN A 353 11.36 -6.03 8.05
N GLN A 354 10.82 -5.51 6.96
CA GLN A 354 11.29 -4.26 6.34
C GLN A 354 11.27 -3.10 7.34
N THR A 355 10.26 -3.03 8.23
CA THR A 355 10.19 -1.98 9.25
C THR A 355 11.28 -2.15 10.32
N VAL A 356 11.54 -3.39 10.75
CA VAL A 356 12.61 -3.70 11.72
C VAL A 356 13.99 -3.41 11.12
N MET A 357 14.21 -3.78 9.86
CA MET A 357 15.47 -3.53 9.16
C MET A 357 15.75 -2.03 8.95
N LEU A 358 14.71 -1.20 8.80
CA LEU A 358 14.89 0.25 8.76
C LEU A 358 15.47 0.80 10.08
N ALA A 359 15.10 0.25 11.22
CA ALA A 359 15.71 0.64 12.49
C ALA A 359 17.23 0.28 12.52
N ASP A 360 17.57 -0.92 12.06
CA ASP A 360 18.99 -1.34 11.94
C ASP A 360 19.78 -0.40 10.98
N ILE A 361 19.14 0.07 9.91
CA ILE A 361 19.74 1.00 8.93
C ILE A 361 19.90 2.42 9.51
N VAL A 362 19.01 2.84 10.43
CA VAL A 362 19.19 4.10 11.17
C VAL A 362 20.44 4.04 12.03
N ASP A 363 20.62 2.94 12.77
CA ASP A 363 21.80 2.76 13.62
C ASP A 363 23.09 2.67 12.78
N TYR A 364 23.06 1.99 11.64
CA TYR A 364 24.17 2.00 10.67
C TYR A 364 24.45 3.41 10.10
N GLY A 365 23.41 4.18 9.81
CA GLY A 365 23.56 5.58 9.37
C GLY A 365 24.23 6.45 10.44
N GLU A 366 23.88 6.28 11.71
CA GLU A 366 24.51 6.95 12.84
C GLU A 366 25.99 6.53 12.98
N TYR A 367 26.29 5.23 12.89
CA TYR A 367 27.64 4.69 12.91
C TYR A 367 28.52 5.27 11.79
N LYS A 368 28.01 5.28 10.55
CA LYS A 368 28.78 5.67 9.36
C LYS A 368 28.88 7.17 9.13
N LEU A 369 27.80 7.92 9.39
CA LEU A 369 27.67 9.35 9.07
C LEU A 369 27.79 10.26 10.30
N GLY A 370 27.86 9.68 11.49
CA GLY A 370 27.96 10.41 12.75
C GLY A 370 26.68 11.12 13.20
N SER A 371 25.60 11.05 12.43
CA SER A 371 24.32 11.70 12.72
C SER A 371 23.14 10.72 12.62
N ARG A 372 22.22 10.78 13.61
CA ARG A 372 21.02 9.94 13.63
C ARG A 372 19.90 10.58 12.80
N ASN A 373 19.63 10.00 11.63
CA ASN A 373 18.61 10.53 10.70
C ASN A 373 17.37 9.62 10.68
N GLN A 374 16.78 9.35 11.85
CA GLN A 374 15.69 8.38 12.03
C GLN A 374 14.46 8.74 11.21
N SER A 375 13.90 9.95 11.37
CA SER A 375 12.66 10.37 10.70
C SER A 375 12.79 10.30 9.18
N LEU A 376 13.93 10.73 8.65
CA LEU A 376 14.20 10.70 7.22
C LEU A 376 14.30 9.26 6.68
N THR A 377 15.02 8.37 7.40
CA THR A 377 15.15 6.97 6.99
C THR A 377 13.78 6.27 7.00
N PHE A 378 12.93 6.52 7.99
CA PHE A 378 11.59 5.94 8.05
C PHE A 378 10.64 6.53 7.00
N SER A 379 10.77 7.81 6.62
CA SER A 379 9.96 8.42 5.56
C SER A 379 10.24 7.77 4.19
N MET A 380 11.46 7.24 3.98
CA MET A 380 11.79 6.50 2.76
C MET A 380 10.92 5.25 2.56
N LYS A 381 10.34 4.67 3.62
CA LYS A 381 9.44 3.52 3.48
C LYS A 381 8.18 3.87 2.66
N GLY A 382 7.53 4.99 2.97
CA GLY A 382 6.37 5.46 2.20
C GLY A 382 6.72 5.77 0.75
N PHE A 383 7.85 6.46 0.54
CA PHE A 383 8.37 6.71 -0.80
C PHE A 383 8.61 5.43 -1.60
N LEU A 384 9.23 4.40 -0.98
CA LEU A 384 9.48 3.12 -1.61
C LEU A 384 8.20 2.39 -2.04
N GLN A 385 7.18 2.42 -1.20
CA GLN A 385 5.89 1.82 -1.53
C GLN A 385 5.30 2.47 -2.78
N LYS A 386 5.31 3.81 -2.86
CA LYS A 386 4.82 4.55 -4.01
C LYS A 386 5.63 4.28 -5.28
N MET A 387 6.96 4.19 -5.17
CA MET A 387 7.83 3.82 -6.29
C MET A 387 7.61 2.38 -6.76
N ALA A 388 7.34 1.44 -5.85
CA ALA A 388 6.99 0.07 -6.21
C ALA A 388 5.66 -0.02 -6.98
N TYR A 389 4.64 0.77 -6.59
CA TYR A 389 3.40 0.92 -7.37
C TYR A 389 3.65 1.56 -8.74
N THR A 390 4.54 2.55 -8.81
CA THR A 390 4.92 3.16 -10.09
C THR A 390 5.54 2.14 -11.03
N LEU A 391 6.49 1.35 -10.53
CA LEU A 391 7.14 0.31 -11.32
C LEU A 391 6.13 -0.75 -11.78
N GLN A 392 5.24 -1.19 -10.89
CA GLN A 392 4.13 -2.10 -11.21
C GLN A 392 3.23 -1.52 -12.31
N SER A 393 2.84 -0.25 -12.20
CA SER A 393 1.98 0.42 -13.17
C SER A 393 2.65 0.54 -14.54
N ILE A 394 3.94 0.88 -14.59
CA ILE A 394 4.73 0.95 -15.82
C ILE A 394 4.73 -0.43 -16.52
N ILE A 395 5.03 -1.49 -15.78
CA ILE A 395 5.06 -2.86 -16.36
C ILE A 395 3.67 -3.22 -16.90
N MET A 396 2.62 -3.02 -16.11
CA MET A 396 1.25 -3.38 -16.45
C MET A 396 0.74 -2.63 -17.68
N TYR A 397 0.82 -1.29 -17.67
CA TYR A 397 0.28 -0.49 -18.77
C TYR A 397 1.13 -0.55 -20.03
N SER A 398 2.45 -0.79 -19.92
CA SER A 398 3.30 -1.08 -21.08
C SER A 398 2.86 -2.37 -21.75
N ALA A 399 2.61 -3.45 -20.99
CA ALA A 399 2.11 -4.70 -21.53
C ALA A 399 0.75 -4.52 -22.20
N PHE A 400 -0.17 -3.78 -21.58
CA PHE A 400 -1.48 -3.48 -22.16
C PHE A 400 -1.39 -2.67 -23.47
N SER A 401 -0.49 -1.68 -23.49
CA SER A 401 -0.27 -0.86 -24.70
C SER A 401 0.28 -1.68 -25.86
N VAL A 402 1.24 -2.59 -25.59
CA VAL A 402 1.87 -3.44 -26.62
C VAL A 402 0.91 -4.51 -27.11
N THR A 403 0.09 -5.09 -26.26
CA THR A 403 -0.84 -6.19 -26.61
C THR A 403 -2.18 -5.70 -27.13
N GLY A 404 -2.43 -4.38 -27.12
CA GLY A 404 -3.69 -3.79 -27.60
C GLY A 404 -4.87 -4.12 -26.69
N TYR A 405 -4.68 -4.18 -25.37
CA TYR A 405 -5.79 -4.38 -24.43
C TYR A 405 -6.85 -3.28 -24.59
N ASP A 406 -8.08 -3.70 -24.87
CA ASP A 406 -9.25 -2.80 -24.96
C ASP A 406 -10.27 -3.17 -23.87
N GLY A 407 -10.40 -2.35 -22.85
CA GLY A 407 -11.32 -2.57 -21.72
C GLY A 407 -12.80 -2.62 -22.10
N LYS A 408 -13.17 -2.19 -23.32
CA LYS A 408 -14.54 -2.23 -23.86
C LYS A 408 -14.83 -3.45 -24.73
N ALA A 409 -13.80 -4.18 -25.11
CA ALA A 409 -13.98 -5.39 -25.89
C ALA A 409 -14.64 -6.49 -25.05
N ALA A 410 -15.70 -7.09 -25.54
CA ALA A 410 -16.39 -8.20 -24.89
C ALA A 410 -15.47 -9.41 -24.69
N VAL A 411 -14.54 -9.63 -25.61
CA VAL A 411 -13.51 -10.67 -25.54
C VAL A 411 -12.17 -10.05 -25.88
N GLN A 412 -11.19 -10.25 -25.01
CA GLN A 412 -9.83 -9.76 -25.23
C GLN A 412 -9.08 -10.63 -26.24
N SER A 413 -8.08 -10.04 -26.91
CA SER A 413 -7.18 -10.79 -27.78
C SER A 413 -6.42 -11.87 -27.01
N ALA A 414 -6.03 -12.95 -27.68
CA ALA A 414 -5.19 -13.99 -27.08
C ALA A 414 -3.86 -13.42 -26.54
N SER A 415 -3.30 -12.41 -27.22
CA SER A 415 -2.09 -11.70 -26.80
C SER A 415 -2.31 -10.96 -25.47
N SER A 416 -3.43 -10.22 -25.33
CA SER A 416 -3.78 -9.51 -24.10
C SER A 416 -4.00 -10.48 -22.93
N ASN A 417 -4.75 -11.56 -23.15
CA ASN A 417 -5.00 -12.58 -22.12
C ASN A 417 -3.71 -13.28 -21.69
N SER A 418 -2.81 -13.58 -22.61
CA SER A 418 -1.50 -14.16 -22.30
C SER A 418 -0.63 -13.20 -21.48
N ALA A 419 -0.63 -11.90 -21.82
CA ALA A 419 0.11 -10.89 -21.05
C ALA A 419 -0.46 -10.72 -19.62
N ILE A 420 -1.77 -10.70 -19.46
CA ILE A 420 -2.43 -10.65 -18.14
C ILE A 420 -2.03 -11.87 -17.30
N THR A 421 -2.10 -13.07 -17.90
CA THR A 421 -1.72 -14.33 -17.25
C THR A 421 -0.25 -14.34 -16.86
N PHE A 422 0.64 -13.88 -17.75
CA PHE A 422 2.07 -13.75 -17.47
C PHE A 422 2.35 -12.78 -16.31
N MET A 423 1.71 -11.61 -16.32
CA MET A 423 1.86 -10.64 -15.23
C MET A 423 1.30 -11.15 -13.90
N MET A 424 0.24 -11.95 -13.91
CA MET A 424 -0.35 -12.52 -12.70
C MET A 424 0.54 -13.60 -12.06
N PHE A 425 1.17 -14.46 -12.87
CA PHE A 425 1.81 -15.67 -12.37
C PHE A 425 3.34 -15.69 -12.47
N ILE A 426 3.94 -14.99 -13.43
CA ILE A 426 5.40 -15.04 -13.64
C ILE A 426 6.11 -13.83 -13.07
N VAL A 427 5.56 -12.63 -13.24
CA VAL A 427 6.23 -11.41 -12.76
C VAL A 427 6.44 -11.40 -11.24
N PRO A 428 5.45 -11.74 -10.38
CA PRO A 428 5.63 -11.70 -8.93
C PRO A 428 6.77 -12.59 -8.42
N PRO A 429 6.84 -13.90 -8.73
CA PRO A 429 7.94 -14.74 -8.26
C PRO A 429 9.30 -14.29 -8.81
N VAL A 430 9.39 -13.83 -10.05
CA VAL A 430 10.64 -13.31 -10.64
C VAL A 430 11.13 -12.08 -9.86
N MET A 431 10.25 -11.13 -9.53
CA MET A 431 10.59 -9.95 -8.74
C MET A 431 11.07 -10.33 -7.33
N LEU A 432 10.42 -11.30 -6.67
CA LEU A 432 10.84 -11.77 -5.36
C LEU A 432 12.21 -12.49 -5.41
N ILE A 433 12.48 -13.26 -6.44
CA ILE A 433 13.78 -13.92 -6.66
C ILE A 433 14.87 -12.85 -6.86
N ILE A 434 14.65 -11.86 -7.71
CA ILE A 434 15.59 -10.74 -7.92
C ILE A 434 15.85 -10.00 -6.60
N SER A 435 14.79 -9.69 -5.86
CA SER A 435 14.90 -9.08 -4.53
C SER A 435 15.73 -9.92 -3.58
N HIS A 436 15.52 -11.24 -3.57
CA HIS A 436 16.29 -12.19 -2.74
C HIS A 436 17.78 -12.19 -3.08
N ILE A 437 18.11 -12.18 -4.36
CA ILE A 437 19.51 -12.14 -4.85
C ILE A 437 20.20 -10.84 -4.40
N ILE A 438 19.53 -9.69 -4.57
CA ILE A 438 20.07 -8.39 -4.14
C ILE A 438 20.26 -8.35 -2.63
N PHE A 439 19.26 -8.80 -1.87
CA PHE A 439 19.32 -8.87 -0.41
C PHE A 439 20.47 -9.78 0.05
N ALA A 440 20.57 -10.98 -0.49
CA ALA A 440 21.58 -11.96 -0.10
C ALA A 440 23.02 -11.48 -0.37
N GLY A 441 23.21 -10.75 -1.50
CA GLY A 441 24.52 -10.31 -1.94
C GLY A 441 24.99 -8.97 -1.38
N LYS A 442 24.07 -8.03 -1.09
CA LYS A 442 24.43 -6.64 -0.77
C LYS A 442 24.07 -6.17 0.64
N TYR A 443 23.11 -6.81 1.34
CA TYR A 443 22.75 -6.42 2.69
C TYR A 443 23.75 -6.99 3.71
N LYS A 444 24.39 -6.10 4.51
CA LYS A 444 25.53 -6.44 5.38
C LYS A 444 25.23 -6.33 6.89
N ILE A 445 24.11 -5.71 7.30
CA ILE A 445 23.82 -5.44 8.72
C ILE A 445 23.29 -6.71 9.41
N PHE A 446 24.20 -7.61 9.78
CA PHE A 446 23.88 -8.86 10.51
C PHE A 446 25.13 -9.42 11.25
N GLY A 447 24.89 -10.37 12.16
CA GLY A 447 25.96 -11.07 12.88
C GLY A 447 26.86 -10.14 13.70
N GLU A 448 28.17 -10.32 13.60
CA GLU A 448 29.18 -9.54 14.31
C GLU A 448 29.16 -8.06 13.89
N PHE A 449 29.01 -7.78 12.59
CA PHE A 449 28.97 -6.40 12.12
C PHE A 449 27.79 -5.61 12.69
N LYS A 450 26.61 -6.24 12.87
CA LYS A 450 25.48 -5.59 13.55
C LYS A 450 25.80 -5.30 15.02
N ARG A 451 26.52 -6.18 15.72
CA ARG A 451 26.96 -5.97 17.12
C ARG A 451 27.93 -4.80 17.19
N GLU A 452 28.94 -4.77 16.34
CA GLU A 452 29.90 -3.66 16.25
C GLU A 452 29.20 -2.31 16.09
N ILE A 453 28.20 -2.21 15.18
CA ILE A 453 27.40 -0.98 15.00
C ILE A 453 26.70 -0.58 16.31
N LEU A 454 26.03 -1.53 16.98
CA LEU A 454 25.27 -1.26 18.20
C LEU A 454 26.18 -0.84 19.35
N ASP A 455 27.33 -1.49 19.49
CA ASP A 455 28.31 -1.17 20.54
C ASP A 455 28.90 0.22 20.33
N ALA A 456 29.28 0.58 19.10
CA ALA A 456 29.78 1.91 18.76
C ALA A 456 28.74 3.02 19.00
N VAL A 457 27.48 2.80 18.60
CA VAL A 457 26.40 3.77 18.81
C VAL A 457 26.09 3.92 20.31
N THR A 458 26.14 2.82 21.07
CA THR A 458 25.90 2.85 22.52
C THR A 458 27.03 3.55 23.25
N ALA A 459 28.29 3.29 22.91
CA ALA A 459 29.46 3.97 23.49
C ALA A 459 29.38 5.49 23.31
N LYS A 460 29.04 5.94 22.09
CA LYS A 460 28.87 7.36 21.77
C LYS A 460 27.74 8.02 22.58
N LYS A 461 26.63 7.33 22.84
CA LYS A 461 25.54 7.84 23.69
C LYS A 461 25.98 8.01 25.13
N ASN A 462 26.68 7.01 25.66
CA ASN A 462 27.18 7.04 27.02
C ASN A 462 28.23 8.15 27.23
N GLU A 463 29.01 8.49 26.23
CA GLU A 463 29.94 9.64 26.26
C GLU A 463 29.20 10.98 26.30
N MET A 464 28.14 11.13 25.49
CA MET A 464 27.31 12.36 25.44
C MET A 464 26.50 12.56 26.74
N GLU A 465 26.11 11.51 27.45
CA GLU A 465 25.40 11.60 28.72
C GLU A 465 26.35 11.95 29.89
N LYS A 466 27.66 11.79 29.72
CA LYS A 466 28.68 12.14 30.75
C LYS A 466 29.23 13.54 30.58
N MET A 467 28.95 14.23 29.50
CA MET A 467 29.31 15.62 29.19
C MET A 467 28.20 16.57 29.62
#